data_fd23be530f4db5338fa09c348f60b468
#
_entry.id   fd23be530f4db5338fa09c348f60b468
#
_cell.length_a   1.000
_cell.length_b   1.000
_cell.length_c   1.000
_cell.angle_alpha   90.00
_cell.angle_beta   90.00
_cell.angle_gamma   90.00
#
_symmetry.space_group_name_H-M   'P 1'
#
loop_
_entity.id
_entity.type
_entity.pdbx_description
1 polymer ?
#
loop_
_entity_poly.entity_id
_entity_poly.type
_entity_poly.pdbx_seq_one_letter_code
_entity_poly.pdbx_strand_id
1 'polypeptide(L)'
;MGPQPIAEIVEPPADLFVAAETLLNALMRGDHATVEAMTPPHVRDEMSQISNAIPANKYDKFEIIGRARIAKHYFLKVRLTGANAEPFKFHFRLGQTDGKWTVREALNLTGRASAWSRD
;
A
#
# COMPACT_ATOMS: atom_id res chain seq x y z
N MET A 1 -5.78 7.22 -31.18
CA MET A 1 -5.85 7.12 -30.34
C MET A 1 -4.84 7.51 -29.57
N GLY A 2 -4.20 8.16 -29.39
CA GLY A 2 -3.24 8.61 -28.63
C GLY A 2 -3.47 8.24 -27.26
N PRO A 3 -3.16 7.10 -26.92
CA PRO A 3 -3.54 6.66 -25.66
C PRO A 3 -2.89 7.44 -24.61
N GLN A 4 -3.68 7.75 -23.64
CA GLN A 4 -3.23 8.29 -22.50
C GLN A 4 -2.60 7.27 -21.70
N PRO A 5 -1.65 7.56 -20.87
CA PRO A 5 -1.15 6.63 -19.86
C PRO A 5 -2.24 6.44 -18.85
N ILE A 6 -2.91 5.35 -18.93
CA ILE A 6 -3.96 5.04 -17.99
C ILE A 6 -3.56 3.89 -17.12
N ALA A 7 -4.21 3.78 -15.98
CA ALA A 7 -3.98 2.67 -15.09
C ALA A 7 -4.53 1.39 -15.71
N GLU A 8 -3.76 0.33 -15.64
CA GLU A 8 -4.17 -0.97 -16.13
C GLU A 8 -4.42 -1.89 -14.95
N ILE A 9 -5.47 -2.70 -15.06
CA ILE A 9 -5.72 -3.70 -14.05
C ILE A 9 -5.00 -4.96 -14.50
N VAL A 10 -3.89 -5.26 -13.85
CA VAL A 10 -3.04 -6.39 -14.23
C VAL A 10 -2.67 -7.19 -13.00
N GLU A 11 -2.23 -8.42 -13.23
CA GLU A 11 -1.74 -9.25 -12.15
C GLU A 11 -0.29 -8.88 -11.90
N PRO A 12 0.04 -8.36 -10.70
CA PRO A 12 1.42 -7.97 -10.41
C PRO A 12 2.35 -9.17 -10.35
N PRO A 13 3.66 -8.96 -10.50
CA PRO A 13 4.62 -10.04 -10.34
C PRO A 13 4.59 -10.66 -8.94
N ALA A 14 4.94 -11.92 -8.85
CA ALA A 14 4.91 -12.62 -7.56
C ALA A 14 5.80 -11.97 -6.50
N ASP A 15 6.96 -11.46 -6.88
CA ASP A 15 7.87 -10.82 -5.93
C ASP A 15 7.30 -9.50 -5.42
N LEU A 16 6.45 -8.84 -6.18
CA LEU A 16 5.75 -7.67 -5.70
C LEU A 16 4.82 -8.05 -4.56
N PHE A 17 4.09 -9.15 -4.70
CA PHE A 17 3.20 -9.60 -3.64
C PHE A 17 3.95 -9.96 -2.38
N VAL A 18 5.14 -10.57 -2.52
CA VAL A 18 5.97 -10.88 -1.36
C VAL A 18 6.37 -9.59 -0.65
N ALA A 19 6.78 -8.58 -1.40
CA ALA A 19 7.16 -7.30 -0.80
C ALA A 19 5.96 -6.62 -0.15
N ALA A 20 4.81 -6.63 -0.82
CA ALA A 20 3.60 -6.03 -0.27
C ALA A 20 3.18 -6.71 1.02
N GLU A 21 3.23 -8.04 1.05
CA GLU A 21 2.88 -8.80 2.23
C GLU A 21 3.81 -8.49 3.40
N THR A 22 5.10 -8.36 3.12
CA THR A 22 6.07 -8.00 4.14
C THR A 22 5.74 -6.63 4.73
N LEU A 23 5.43 -5.66 3.88
CA LEU A 23 5.07 -4.33 4.32
C LEU A 23 3.78 -4.34 5.14
N LEU A 24 2.76 -5.04 4.65
CA LEU A 24 1.45 -5.06 5.32
C LEU A 24 1.52 -5.74 6.67
N ASN A 25 2.26 -6.85 6.77
CA ASN A 25 2.44 -7.52 8.04
C ASN A 25 3.20 -6.64 9.02
N ALA A 26 4.19 -5.90 8.55
CA ALA A 26 4.94 -4.98 9.40
C ALA A 26 4.03 -3.86 9.91
N LEU A 27 3.18 -3.31 9.05
CA LEU A 27 2.24 -2.28 9.47
C LEU A 27 1.29 -2.79 10.53
N MET A 28 0.77 -3.99 10.36
CA MET A 28 -0.18 -4.55 11.31
C MET A 28 0.45 -4.87 12.66
N ARG A 29 1.73 -5.24 12.66
CA ARG A 29 2.43 -5.56 13.91
C ARG A 29 3.04 -4.34 14.59
N GLY A 30 3.08 -3.20 13.92
CA GLY A 30 3.78 -2.04 14.44
C GLY A 30 5.31 -2.13 14.30
N ASP A 31 5.77 -2.90 13.32
CA ASP A 31 7.20 -3.06 13.06
C ASP A 31 7.68 -1.90 12.19
N HIS A 32 7.93 -0.76 12.84
CA HIS A 32 8.30 0.46 12.12
C HIS A 32 9.65 0.34 11.42
N ALA A 33 10.55 -0.47 11.93
CA ALA A 33 11.86 -0.62 11.31
C ALA A 33 11.75 -1.25 9.91
N THR A 34 10.92 -2.27 9.77
CA THR A 34 10.70 -2.91 8.47
C THR A 34 10.02 -1.95 7.51
N VAL A 35 9.03 -1.19 8.00
CA VAL A 35 8.33 -0.22 7.17
C VAL A 35 9.31 0.83 6.66
N GLU A 36 10.18 1.35 7.54
CA GLU A 36 11.16 2.34 7.13
C GLU A 36 12.17 1.78 6.13
N ALA A 37 12.56 0.53 6.31
CA ALA A 37 13.52 -0.08 5.40
C ALA A 37 13.00 -0.18 3.97
N MET A 38 11.67 -0.20 3.80
CA MET A 38 11.04 -0.28 2.49
C MET A 38 10.60 1.09 1.97
N THR A 39 10.87 2.16 2.72
CA THR A 39 10.35 3.48 2.38
C THR A 39 11.49 4.47 2.21
N PRO A 40 11.75 4.94 1.00
CA PRO A 40 12.80 5.93 0.78
C PRO A 40 12.51 7.23 1.53
N PRO A 41 13.53 8.03 1.79
CA PRO A 41 13.36 9.24 2.60
C PRO A 41 12.29 10.20 2.11
N HIS A 42 12.12 10.32 0.80
CA HIS A 42 11.16 11.28 0.24
C HIS A 42 9.69 10.87 0.45
N VAL A 43 9.43 9.64 0.91
CA VAL A 43 8.07 9.15 1.14
C VAL A 43 7.83 8.87 2.62
N ARG A 44 8.84 9.09 3.48
CA ARG A 44 8.73 8.69 4.88
C ARG A 44 7.67 9.43 5.65
N ASP A 45 7.44 10.70 5.33
CA ASP A 45 6.40 11.45 6.04
C ASP A 45 5.02 10.86 5.76
N GLU A 46 4.70 10.59 4.50
CA GLU A 46 3.41 9.99 4.15
C GLU A 46 3.26 8.62 4.77
N MET A 47 4.31 7.82 4.71
CA MET A 47 4.26 6.47 5.25
C MET A 47 4.17 6.47 6.76
N SER A 48 4.81 7.42 7.42
CA SER A 48 4.72 7.56 8.87
C SER A 48 3.32 7.92 9.32
N GLN A 49 2.62 8.75 8.56
CA GLN A 49 1.25 9.08 8.87
C GLN A 49 0.37 7.84 8.87
N ILE A 50 0.57 6.96 7.90
CA ILE A 50 -0.18 5.71 7.83
C ILE A 50 0.23 4.78 8.97
N SER A 51 1.52 4.59 9.15
CA SER A 51 2.05 3.69 10.17
C SER A 51 1.62 4.10 11.57
N ASN A 52 1.61 5.40 11.85
CA ASN A 52 1.20 5.90 13.16
C ASN A 52 -0.31 5.84 13.37
N ALA A 53 -1.08 5.77 12.30
CA ALA A 53 -2.53 5.66 12.39
C ALA A 53 -2.99 4.22 12.62
N ILE A 54 -2.07 3.25 12.53
CA ILE A 54 -2.40 1.83 12.69
C ILE A 54 -1.82 1.34 14.02
N PRO A 55 -2.65 1.18 15.06
CA PRO A 55 -2.15 0.63 16.32
C PRO A 55 -1.66 -0.78 16.13
N ALA A 56 -0.57 -1.13 16.82
CA ALA A 56 0.02 -2.45 16.71
C ALA A 56 -1.01 -3.52 17.11
N ASN A 57 -1.14 -4.53 16.26
CA ASN A 57 -1.98 -5.69 16.51
C ASN A 57 -3.49 -5.42 16.59
N LYS A 58 -3.93 -4.22 16.17
CA LYS A 58 -5.35 -3.94 16.11
C LYS A 58 -6.01 -4.63 14.92
N TYR A 59 -5.27 -4.74 13.82
CA TYR A 59 -5.74 -5.41 12.61
C TYR A 59 -4.96 -6.70 12.42
N ASP A 60 -5.64 -7.76 12.00
CA ASP A 60 -4.99 -9.05 11.83
C ASP A 60 -5.16 -9.62 10.42
N LYS A 61 -5.86 -8.92 9.56
CA LYS A 61 -6.06 -9.36 8.18
C LYS A 61 -5.93 -8.18 7.23
N PHE A 62 -5.46 -8.48 6.03
CA PHE A 62 -5.46 -7.48 4.97
C PHE A 62 -6.09 -8.06 3.71
N GLU A 63 -6.65 -7.17 2.90
CA GLU A 63 -7.15 -7.53 1.59
C GLU A 63 -6.64 -6.50 0.59
N ILE A 64 -6.18 -6.98 -0.55
CA ILE A 64 -5.85 -6.08 -1.65
C ILE A 64 -7.12 -5.93 -2.46
N ILE A 65 -7.78 -4.78 -2.32
CA ILE A 65 -9.09 -4.55 -2.90
C ILE A 65 -9.04 -3.79 -4.21
N GLY A 66 -7.87 -3.39 -4.63
CA GLY A 66 -7.68 -2.78 -5.93
C GLY A 66 -6.23 -2.86 -6.33
N ARG A 67 -5.98 -3.07 -7.61
CA ARG A 67 -4.61 -3.12 -8.13
C ARG A 67 -4.61 -2.55 -9.53
N ALA A 68 -3.58 -1.77 -9.83
CA ALA A 68 -3.44 -1.18 -11.14
C ALA A 68 -1.96 -0.96 -11.43
N ARG A 69 -1.63 -0.87 -12.69
CA ARG A 69 -0.28 -0.53 -13.11
C ARG A 69 -0.32 0.74 -13.93
N ILE A 70 0.59 1.65 -13.62
CA ILE A 70 0.81 2.84 -14.43
C ILE A 70 2.31 2.88 -14.72
N ALA A 71 2.68 2.74 -15.97
CA ALA A 71 4.07 2.63 -16.39
C ALA A 71 4.77 1.49 -15.66
N LYS A 72 5.79 1.78 -14.88
CA LYS A 72 6.56 0.76 -14.17
C LYS A 72 6.11 0.56 -12.75
N HIS A 73 5.14 1.31 -12.29
CA HIS A 73 4.75 1.27 -10.90
C HIS A 73 3.42 0.55 -10.74
N TYR A 74 3.26 -0.10 -9.60
CA TYR A 74 2.03 -0.80 -9.27
C TYR A 74 1.36 -0.11 -8.10
N PHE A 75 0.06 0.14 -8.24
CA PHE A 75 -0.76 0.73 -7.19
C PHE A 75 -1.58 -0.38 -6.56
N LEU A 76 -1.54 -0.45 -5.25
CA LEU A 76 -2.35 -1.41 -4.51
C LEU A 76 -3.21 -0.64 -3.52
N LYS A 77 -4.52 -0.92 -3.55
CA LYS A 77 -5.43 -0.39 -2.56
C LYS A 77 -5.69 -1.50 -1.57
N VAL A 78 -5.59 -1.21 -0.30
CA VAL A 78 -5.60 -2.22 0.76
C VAL A 78 -6.62 -1.87 1.81
N ARG A 79 -7.27 -2.88 2.34
CA ARG A 79 -8.15 -2.75 3.50
C ARG A 79 -7.64 -3.66 4.59
N LEU A 80 -7.41 -3.09 5.78
CA LEU A 80 -7.05 -3.86 6.97
C LEU A 80 -8.30 -4.05 7.80
N THR A 81 -8.46 -5.25 8.35
CA THR A 81 -9.62 -5.56 9.19
C THR A 81 -9.19 -6.23 10.47
N GLY A 82 -10.00 -6.06 11.49
CA GLY A 82 -9.80 -6.70 12.78
C GLY A 82 -11.14 -6.89 13.46
N ALA A 83 -11.18 -7.70 14.53
CA ALA A 83 -12.43 -8.14 15.14
C ALA A 83 -13.31 -7.00 15.65
N ASN A 84 -12.71 -5.99 16.24
CA ASN A 84 -13.49 -4.90 16.82
C ASN A 84 -12.98 -3.55 16.32
N ALA A 85 -12.67 -3.48 15.04
CA ALA A 85 -12.07 -2.27 14.49
C ALA A 85 -12.77 -1.88 13.21
N GLU A 86 -12.91 -0.57 13.01
CA GLU A 86 -13.36 -0.06 11.73
C GLU A 86 -12.28 -0.36 10.70
N PRO A 87 -12.63 -0.77 9.50
CA PRO A 87 -11.62 -1.05 8.48
C PRO A 87 -10.74 0.17 8.21
N PHE A 88 -9.47 -0.07 8.00
CA PHE A 88 -8.50 0.98 7.67
C PHE A 88 -8.13 0.78 6.21
N LYS A 89 -8.33 1.80 5.39
CA LYS A 89 -8.07 1.71 3.95
C LYS A 89 -6.98 2.70 3.56
N PHE A 90 -6.07 2.24 2.72
CA PHE A 90 -5.04 3.09 2.17
C PHE A 90 -4.57 2.52 0.84
N HIS A 91 -3.90 3.35 0.06
CA HIS A 91 -3.23 2.82 -1.12
C HIS A 91 -1.75 3.15 -1.06
N PHE A 92 -0.96 2.37 -1.75
CA PHE A 92 0.43 2.69 -1.92
C PHE A 92 0.89 2.27 -3.31
N ARG A 93 1.94 2.95 -3.76
CA ARG A 93 2.53 2.68 -5.05
C ARG A 93 3.90 2.07 -4.81
N LEU A 94 4.19 0.97 -5.48
CA LEU A 94 5.47 0.29 -5.37
C LEU A 94 6.21 0.37 -6.69
N GLY A 95 7.51 0.59 -6.61
CA GLY A 95 8.39 0.55 -7.78
C GLY A 95 9.68 -0.12 -7.39
N GLN A 96 10.41 -0.61 -8.38
CA GLN A 96 11.68 -1.26 -8.13
C GLN A 96 12.83 -0.27 -8.23
N THR A 97 13.78 -0.40 -7.30
CA THR A 97 15.03 0.33 -7.34
C THR A 97 16.11 -0.69 -7.04
N ASP A 98 17.03 -0.89 -7.97
CA ASP A 98 18.10 -1.87 -7.82
C ASP A 98 17.56 -3.25 -7.47
N GLY A 99 16.48 -3.65 -8.12
CA GLY A 99 15.88 -4.96 -7.93
C GLY A 99 15.03 -5.10 -6.69
N LYS A 100 14.88 -4.04 -5.90
CA LYS A 100 14.08 -4.09 -4.68
C LYS A 100 12.82 -3.27 -4.85
N TRP A 101 11.71 -3.80 -4.33
CA TRP A 101 10.46 -3.08 -4.33
C TRP A 101 10.44 -2.11 -3.16
N THR A 102 10.14 -0.85 -3.44
CA THR A 102 10.07 0.19 -2.41
C THR A 102 8.80 1.00 -2.60
N VAL A 103 8.36 1.62 -1.51
CA VAL A 103 7.18 2.47 -1.53
C VAL A 103 7.51 3.78 -2.23
N ARG A 104 6.71 4.13 -3.22
CA ARG A 104 6.90 5.39 -3.96
C ARG A 104 5.88 6.43 -3.58
N GLU A 105 4.75 6.00 -3.02
CA GLU A 105 3.69 6.90 -2.65
C GLU A 105 2.76 6.15 -1.70
N ALA A 106 2.17 6.84 -0.75
CA ALA A 106 1.20 6.24 0.15
C ALA A 106 0.16 7.29 0.53
N LEU A 107 -1.10 6.88 0.63
CA LEU A 107 -2.18 7.78 0.96
C LEU A 107 -3.23 7.06 1.79
N ASN A 108 -3.59 7.68 2.92
CA ASN A 108 -4.62 7.16 3.79
C ASN A 108 -5.98 7.45 3.15
N LEU A 109 -6.76 6.42 2.91
CA LEU A 109 -8.09 6.54 2.29
C LEU A 109 -9.21 6.33 3.28
N THR A 110 -8.90 6.07 4.53
CA THR A 110 -9.92 5.79 5.54
C THR A 110 -10.84 7.00 5.68
N GLY A 111 -12.13 6.77 5.55
CA GLY A 111 -13.10 7.84 5.66
C GLY A 111 -13.23 8.73 4.45
N ARG A 112 -12.61 8.37 3.33
CA ARG A 112 -12.67 9.17 2.11
C ARG A 112 -13.06 8.29 0.93
N ALA A 113 -13.71 8.90 -0.04
CA ALA A 113 -13.99 8.24 -1.30
C ALA A 113 -12.72 8.16 -2.12
N SER A 114 -12.55 7.04 -2.81
CA SER A 114 -11.39 6.86 -3.66
C SER A 114 -11.76 7.17 -5.09
N ALA A 115 -10.83 7.79 -5.82
CA ALA A 115 -11.06 8.12 -7.22
C ALA A 115 -11.22 6.89 -8.10
N TRP A 116 -10.71 5.76 -7.68
CA TRP A 116 -10.72 4.54 -8.49
C TRP A 116 -11.46 3.39 -7.82
N SER A 117 -12.29 3.71 -6.84
CA SER A 117 -13.08 2.73 -6.14
C SER A 117 -14.30 3.40 -5.58
N ARG A 118 -15.38 2.65 -5.47
CA ARG A 118 -16.56 3.20 -4.94
C ARG A 118 -16.78 2.91 -3.52
N ASP A 119 -16.01 2.21 -2.84
CA ASP A 119 -16.28 1.97 -1.44
C ASP A 119 -15.76 3.02 -0.52
#